data_a6278321d8986460f6b4de245a1cc0eb
#
_entry.id   a6278321d8986460f6b4de245a1cc0eb
#
_cell.length_a   1.000
_cell.length_b   1.000
_cell.length_c   1.000
_cell.angle_alpha   90.00
_cell.angle_beta   90.00
_cell.angle_gamma   90.00
#
_symmetry.space_group_name_H-M   'P 1'
#
loop_
_entity.id
_entity.type
_entity.pdbx_description
1 polymer ?
#
loop_
_entity_poly.entity_id
_entity_poly.type
_entity_poly.pdbx_seq_one_letter_code
_entity_poly.pdbx_strand_id
1 'polypeptide(L)'
;MLFRSLRLTGAIDITGHSSVTLQNLFAPSDTFVPDGASVSSAVQIVFQRIFSNPYETAKIERVTLRMDALPDRRQTTIEGAWLDRSEAAPGDTVNVKVQLRPYRGSPVIRDVQVTIPPQAVRGTVMQVLASDSGTLNRMSVVSGSQGRLQNLEQLISVLNRERRNNRLYVTLLGPSPTMVVQDKVMPNVPASQINLLDQRGGPASSQLVRESAAGEWSVPLEQVVQGSTSLTIRIK
;
A
#
# COMPACT_ATOMS: atom_id res chain seq x y z
N MET A 1 -28.82 -3.80 -16.42
CA MET A 1 -27.54 -3.04 -16.34
C MET A 1 -26.39 -4.06 -16.35
N LEU A 2 -25.59 -4.09 -17.40
CA LEU A 2 -24.46 -5.01 -17.49
C LEU A 2 -23.36 -4.48 -16.57
N PHE A 3 -23.15 -5.15 -15.46
CA PHE A 3 -22.03 -4.86 -14.55
C PHE A 3 -20.73 -5.23 -15.28
N ARG A 4 -19.95 -4.25 -15.64
CA ARG A 4 -18.66 -4.43 -16.30
C ARG A 4 -17.58 -3.85 -15.40
N SER A 5 -16.47 -4.56 -15.26
CA SER A 5 -15.27 -3.96 -14.70
C SER A 5 -14.43 -3.36 -15.82
N LEU A 6 -13.67 -2.33 -15.51
CA LEU A 6 -12.75 -1.67 -16.45
C LEU A 6 -11.31 -1.89 -15.97
N ARG A 7 -10.48 -2.42 -16.83
CA ARG A 7 -9.03 -2.50 -16.62
C ARG A 7 -8.37 -1.35 -17.34
N LEU A 8 -7.70 -0.49 -16.59
CA LEU A 8 -6.86 0.57 -17.12
C LEU A 8 -5.40 0.13 -17.10
N THR A 9 -4.74 0.24 -18.23
CA THR A 9 -3.29 0.13 -18.35
C THR A 9 -2.78 1.30 -19.18
N GLY A 10 -1.58 1.79 -18.90
CA GLY A 10 -1.03 2.90 -19.66
C GLY A 10 0.28 3.41 -19.13
N ALA A 11 0.77 4.44 -19.79
CA ALA A 11 1.98 5.15 -19.42
C ALA A 11 1.84 6.63 -19.74
N ILE A 12 2.49 7.46 -18.94
CA ILE A 12 2.68 8.89 -19.16
C ILE A 12 4.19 9.10 -19.29
N ASP A 13 4.64 9.40 -20.50
CA ASP A 13 6.04 9.67 -20.80
C ASP A 13 6.33 11.16 -20.54
N ILE A 14 7.37 11.43 -19.75
CA ILE A 14 7.78 12.76 -19.34
C ILE A 14 9.19 13.01 -19.85
N THR A 15 9.39 14.10 -20.56
CA THR A 15 10.68 14.46 -21.17
C THR A 15 11.80 14.50 -20.11
N GLY A 16 12.85 13.69 -20.31
CA GLY A 16 14.00 13.64 -19.42
C GLY A 16 13.83 12.82 -18.14
N HIS A 17 12.69 12.13 -17.98
CA HIS A 17 12.37 11.35 -16.80
C HIS A 17 11.85 9.95 -17.14
N SER A 18 11.77 9.10 -16.12
CA SER A 18 11.10 7.78 -16.23
C SER A 18 9.60 7.97 -16.51
N SER A 19 9.01 7.01 -17.22
CA SER A 19 7.56 7.03 -17.47
C SER A 19 6.77 6.68 -16.21
N VAL A 20 5.63 7.34 -16.00
CA VAL A 20 4.66 6.95 -14.99
C VAL A 20 3.77 5.85 -15.55
N THR A 21 3.73 4.69 -14.88
CA THR A 21 2.91 3.56 -15.28
C THR A 21 1.54 3.60 -14.60
N LEU A 22 0.48 3.39 -15.37
CA LEU A 22 -0.89 3.31 -14.89
C LEU A 22 -1.38 1.87 -14.97
N GLN A 23 -1.82 1.31 -13.86
CA GLN A 23 -2.40 -0.03 -13.84
C GLN A 23 -3.41 -0.16 -12.70
N ASN A 24 -4.70 -0.07 -13.04
CA ASN A 24 -5.79 -0.19 -12.09
C ASN A 24 -6.94 -1.02 -12.66
N LEU A 25 -7.69 -1.65 -11.77
CA LEU A 25 -8.93 -2.34 -12.08
C LEU A 25 -10.08 -1.61 -11.38
N PHE A 26 -11.11 -1.25 -12.12
CA PHE A 26 -12.30 -0.58 -11.61
C PHE A 26 -13.47 -1.56 -11.66
N ALA A 27 -14.09 -1.79 -10.52
CA ALA A 27 -15.30 -2.57 -10.41
C ALA A 27 -16.47 -1.64 -10.04
N PRO A 28 -17.69 -1.83 -10.58
CA PRO A 28 -18.83 -1.03 -10.21
C PRO A 28 -19.05 -1.06 -8.70
N SER A 29 -19.21 0.11 -8.09
CA SER A 29 -19.64 0.22 -6.69
C SER A 29 -21.15 0.13 -6.59
N ASP A 30 -21.67 -0.12 -5.40
CA ASP A 30 -23.12 -0.08 -5.16
C ASP A 30 -23.67 1.36 -5.17
N THR A 31 -22.78 2.35 -5.17
CA THR A 31 -23.10 3.76 -5.43
C THR A 31 -23.14 4.00 -6.94
N PHE A 32 -24.12 4.78 -7.37
CA PHE A 32 -24.33 5.11 -8.79
C PHE A 32 -23.27 6.09 -9.32
N VAL A 33 -22.03 5.63 -9.39
CA VAL A 33 -20.94 6.36 -10.04
C VAL A 33 -20.68 5.69 -11.39
N PRO A 34 -20.77 6.40 -12.51
CA PRO A 34 -20.41 5.84 -13.80
C PRO A 34 -18.99 5.31 -13.80
N ASP A 35 -18.76 4.10 -14.32
CA ASP A 35 -17.45 3.45 -14.33
C ASP A 35 -16.35 4.33 -14.97
N GLY A 36 -16.73 5.11 -16.00
CA GLY A 36 -15.84 6.08 -16.64
C GLY A 36 -15.39 7.22 -15.72
N ALA A 37 -16.21 7.65 -14.77
CA ALA A 37 -15.85 8.71 -13.82
C ALA A 37 -14.75 8.25 -12.86
N SER A 38 -14.77 6.99 -12.43
CA SER A 38 -13.72 6.42 -11.58
C SER A 38 -12.37 6.35 -12.29
N VAL A 39 -12.37 5.98 -13.57
CA VAL A 39 -11.17 5.98 -14.41
C VAL A 39 -10.64 7.40 -14.60
N SER A 40 -11.52 8.34 -14.97
CA SER A 40 -11.14 9.74 -15.15
C SER A 40 -10.55 10.35 -13.90
N SER A 41 -11.16 10.10 -12.73
CA SER A 41 -10.66 10.58 -11.45
C SER A 41 -9.28 10.01 -11.11
N ALA A 42 -9.03 8.73 -11.35
CA ALA A 42 -7.74 8.10 -11.10
C ALA A 42 -6.64 8.72 -11.98
N VAL A 43 -6.92 8.92 -13.26
CA VAL A 43 -5.99 9.57 -14.20
C VAL A 43 -5.76 11.03 -13.81
N GLN A 44 -6.83 11.76 -13.47
CA GLN A 44 -6.75 13.16 -13.04
C GLN A 44 -5.85 13.34 -11.81
N ILE A 45 -5.96 12.45 -10.81
CA ILE A 45 -5.13 12.52 -9.60
C ILE A 45 -3.64 12.38 -9.95
N VAL A 46 -3.29 11.48 -10.86
CA VAL A 46 -1.89 11.33 -11.31
C VAL A 46 -1.40 12.57 -12.00
N PHE A 47 -2.17 13.14 -12.95
CA PHE A 47 -1.81 14.39 -13.61
C PHE A 47 -1.71 15.55 -12.63
N GLN A 48 -2.65 15.67 -11.70
CA GLN A 48 -2.60 16.71 -10.68
C GLN A 48 -1.31 16.64 -9.87
N ARG A 49 -0.89 15.43 -9.45
CA ARG A 49 0.38 15.25 -8.70
C ARG A 49 1.60 15.60 -9.55
N ILE A 50 1.60 15.26 -10.84
CA ILE A 50 2.70 15.61 -11.77
C ILE A 50 2.78 17.12 -11.97
N PHE A 51 1.65 17.79 -12.21
CA PHE A 51 1.65 19.23 -12.52
C PHE A 51 1.73 20.14 -11.29
N SER A 52 1.26 19.68 -10.13
CA SER A 52 1.37 20.44 -8.88
C SER A 52 2.69 20.23 -8.13
N ASN A 53 3.65 19.51 -8.73
CA ASN A 53 4.96 19.34 -8.10
C ASN A 53 5.70 20.70 -8.00
N PRO A 54 6.40 20.97 -6.88
CA PRO A 54 7.08 22.24 -6.68
C PRO A 54 8.53 22.28 -7.24
N TYR A 55 8.98 21.19 -7.89
CA TYR A 55 10.39 21.01 -8.23
C TYR A 55 10.74 21.57 -9.62
N GLU A 56 9.91 21.23 -10.61
CA GLU A 56 10.13 21.63 -12.01
C GLU A 56 8.86 21.52 -12.84
N THR A 57 8.85 22.18 -13.98
CA THR A 57 7.73 22.11 -14.93
C THR A 57 7.79 20.81 -15.71
N ALA A 58 6.91 19.86 -15.41
CA ALA A 58 6.82 18.61 -16.13
C ALA A 58 6.36 18.82 -17.58
N LYS A 59 7.11 18.29 -18.53
CA LYS A 59 6.73 18.28 -19.96
C LYS A 59 6.28 16.90 -20.36
N ILE A 60 4.97 16.74 -20.60
CA ILE A 60 4.41 15.46 -21.07
C ILE A 60 4.76 15.30 -22.56
N GLU A 61 5.38 14.20 -22.89
CA GLU A 61 5.73 13.84 -24.26
C GLU A 61 4.62 13.00 -24.90
N ARG A 62 4.14 12.01 -24.16
CA ARG A 62 3.12 11.08 -24.65
C ARG A 62 2.26 10.55 -23.51
N VAL A 63 0.99 10.31 -23.80
CA VAL A 63 0.07 9.61 -22.90
C VAL A 63 -0.53 8.44 -23.68
N THR A 64 -0.31 7.23 -23.16
CA THR A 64 -0.90 6.02 -23.71
C THR A 64 -1.84 5.43 -22.68
N LEU A 65 -3.11 5.29 -23.03
CA LEU A 65 -4.14 4.68 -22.17
C LEU A 65 -4.85 3.57 -22.95
N ARG A 66 -4.95 2.42 -22.31
CA ARG A 66 -5.74 1.29 -22.81
C ARG A 66 -6.77 0.93 -21.75
N MET A 67 -8.01 0.83 -22.17
CA MET A 67 -9.12 0.40 -21.32
C MET A 67 -9.73 -0.88 -21.89
N ASP A 68 -9.73 -1.93 -21.10
CA ASP A 68 -10.37 -3.19 -21.43
C ASP A 68 -11.64 -3.33 -20.58
N ALA A 69 -12.80 -3.44 -21.24
CA ALA A 69 -14.08 -3.70 -20.58
C ALA A 69 -14.23 -5.20 -20.32
N LEU A 70 -14.42 -5.56 -19.05
CA LEU A 70 -14.59 -6.93 -18.60
C LEU A 70 -16.08 -7.21 -18.33
N PRO A 71 -16.63 -8.35 -18.77
CA PRO A 71 -18.06 -8.61 -18.67
C PRO A 71 -18.55 -8.77 -17.22
N ASP A 72 -17.66 -9.18 -16.31
CA ASP A 72 -17.98 -9.51 -14.94
C ASP A 72 -17.66 -8.38 -13.96
N ARG A 73 -18.38 -8.31 -12.83
CA ARG A 73 -18.00 -7.48 -11.69
C ARG A 73 -16.85 -8.17 -10.95
N ARG A 74 -15.63 -7.71 -11.19
CA ARG A 74 -14.41 -8.27 -10.63
C ARG A 74 -14.06 -7.59 -9.31
N GLN A 75 -14.76 -7.96 -8.27
CA GLN A 75 -14.60 -7.46 -6.91
C GLN A 75 -14.55 -8.62 -5.93
N THR A 76 -13.71 -8.53 -4.90
CA THR A 76 -13.65 -9.48 -3.79
C THR A 76 -13.49 -8.73 -2.48
N THR A 77 -14.11 -9.23 -1.42
CA THR A 77 -14.04 -8.64 -0.07
C THR A 77 -13.28 -9.57 0.85
N ILE A 78 -12.42 -9.00 1.69
CA ILE A 78 -11.78 -9.73 2.78
C ILE A 78 -12.83 -9.94 3.87
N GLU A 79 -13.22 -11.19 4.11
CA GLU A 79 -14.19 -11.55 5.15
C GLU A 79 -13.54 -11.89 6.50
N GLY A 80 -12.32 -12.43 6.45
CA GLY A 80 -11.58 -12.82 7.64
C GLY A 80 -10.20 -13.31 7.31
N ALA A 81 -9.39 -13.45 8.35
CA ALA A 81 -8.09 -14.07 8.25
C ALA A 81 -7.78 -14.83 9.56
N TRP A 82 -6.87 -15.77 9.49
CA TRP A 82 -6.34 -16.49 10.65
C TRP A 82 -4.91 -16.95 10.40
N LEU A 83 -4.19 -17.17 11.49
CA LEU A 83 -2.82 -17.68 11.49
C LEU A 83 -2.83 -19.20 11.74
N ASP A 84 -1.87 -19.91 11.19
CA ASP A 84 -1.63 -21.33 11.52
C ASP A 84 -1.13 -21.51 12.96
N ARG A 85 -0.52 -20.48 13.54
CA ARG A 85 -0.05 -20.42 14.92
C ARG A 85 -0.13 -18.99 15.47
N SER A 86 -0.35 -18.86 16.79
CA SER A 86 -0.43 -17.57 17.48
C SER A 86 0.93 -17.06 18.00
N GLU A 87 1.97 -17.89 17.92
CA GLU A 87 3.31 -17.59 18.41
C GLU A 87 4.37 -18.09 17.43
N ALA A 88 5.45 -17.32 17.25
CA ALA A 88 6.56 -17.63 16.37
C ALA A 88 7.88 -17.08 16.92
N ALA A 89 9.00 -17.70 16.56
CA ALA A 89 10.32 -17.17 16.85
C ALA A 89 10.79 -16.19 15.76
N PRO A 90 11.75 -15.29 16.07
CA PRO A 90 12.42 -14.51 15.05
C PRO A 90 13.01 -15.39 13.94
N GLY A 91 12.74 -15.07 12.68
CA GLY A 91 13.15 -15.86 11.52
C GLY A 91 12.16 -16.94 11.07
N ASP A 92 11.15 -17.27 11.89
CA ASP A 92 10.13 -18.24 11.50
C ASP A 92 9.24 -17.73 10.36
N THR A 93 8.71 -18.68 9.59
CA THR A 93 7.65 -18.42 8.61
C THR A 93 6.31 -18.89 9.15
N VAL A 94 5.32 -18.01 9.10
CA VAL A 94 3.94 -18.24 9.56
C VAL A 94 3.02 -18.19 8.35
N ASN A 95 2.05 -19.08 8.28
CA ASN A 95 1.07 -19.09 7.21
C ASN A 95 -0.19 -18.30 7.61
N VAL A 96 -0.46 -17.23 6.86
CA VAL A 96 -1.65 -16.39 7.02
C VAL A 96 -2.66 -16.84 5.99
N LYS A 97 -3.80 -17.34 6.46
CA LYS A 97 -4.93 -17.71 5.61
C LYS A 97 -5.92 -16.57 5.57
N VAL A 98 -6.25 -16.10 4.36
CA VAL A 98 -7.20 -15.00 4.16
C VAL A 98 -8.40 -15.50 3.37
N GLN A 99 -9.58 -15.36 3.94
CA GLN A 99 -10.84 -15.68 3.29
C GLN A 99 -11.32 -14.49 2.48
N LEU A 100 -11.46 -14.70 1.20
CA LEU A 100 -11.94 -13.75 0.22
C LEU A 100 -13.30 -14.18 -0.28
N ARG A 101 -14.27 -13.26 -0.36
CA ARG A 101 -15.56 -13.49 -1.01
C ARG A 101 -15.65 -12.70 -2.31
N PRO A 102 -15.57 -13.37 -3.47
CA PRO A 102 -15.87 -12.75 -4.75
C PRO A 102 -17.35 -12.29 -4.81
N TYR A 103 -17.60 -11.24 -5.56
CA TYR A 103 -18.96 -10.78 -5.78
C TYR A 103 -19.83 -11.91 -6.36
N ARG A 104 -20.90 -12.30 -5.66
CA ARG A 104 -21.79 -13.42 -5.98
C ARG A 104 -21.07 -14.78 -6.15
N GLY A 105 -19.87 -14.93 -5.59
CA GLY A 105 -19.08 -16.16 -5.64
C GLY A 105 -18.99 -16.85 -4.27
N SER A 106 -18.53 -18.10 -4.29
CA SER A 106 -18.19 -18.84 -3.06
C SER A 106 -16.91 -18.29 -2.46
N PRO A 107 -16.78 -18.34 -1.11
CA PRO A 107 -15.54 -17.94 -0.45
C PRO A 107 -14.36 -18.75 -0.93
N VAL A 108 -13.21 -18.08 -1.06
CA VAL A 108 -11.93 -18.68 -1.47
C VAL A 108 -10.87 -18.31 -0.43
N ILE A 109 -10.07 -19.28 -0.02
CA ILE A 109 -8.94 -19.05 0.88
C ILE A 109 -7.68 -18.81 0.07
N ARG A 110 -6.90 -17.82 0.50
CA ARG A 110 -5.54 -17.56 0.00
C ARG A 110 -4.55 -17.70 1.14
N ASP A 111 -3.51 -18.48 0.89
CA ASP A 111 -2.40 -18.67 1.82
C ASP A 111 -1.28 -17.69 1.49
N VAL A 112 -0.78 -16.99 2.50
CA VAL A 112 0.33 -16.05 2.38
C VAL A 112 1.37 -16.39 3.43
N GLN A 113 2.57 -16.72 2.99
CA GLN A 113 3.69 -16.98 3.88
C GLN A 113 4.32 -15.67 4.32
N VAL A 114 4.36 -15.45 5.62
CA VAL A 114 4.89 -14.24 6.27
C VAL A 114 6.10 -14.65 7.11
N THR A 115 7.25 -14.08 6.83
CA THR A 115 8.47 -14.34 7.59
C THR A 115 8.63 -13.30 8.69
N ILE A 116 8.76 -13.76 9.93
CA ILE A 116 9.06 -12.89 11.08
C ILE A 116 10.49 -12.38 10.94
N PRO A 117 10.73 -11.07 11.04
CA PRO A 117 12.08 -10.53 10.94
C PRO A 117 13.02 -11.16 11.97
N PRO A 118 14.27 -11.51 11.58
CA PRO A 118 15.24 -12.10 12.52
C PRO A 118 15.57 -11.18 13.70
N GLN A 119 15.42 -9.88 13.53
CA GLN A 119 15.64 -8.84 14.55
C GLN A 119 14.40 -8.57 15.43
N ALA A 120 13.30 -9.31 15.24
CA ALA A 120 12.11 -9.12 16.07
C ALA A 120 12.42 -9.40 17.54
N VAL A 121 11.94 -8.49 18.41
CA VAL A 121 12.22 -8.59 19.84
C VAL A 121 11.32 -9.63 20.49
N ARG A 122 11.91 -10.59 21.18
CA ARG A 122 11.17 -11.63 21.92
C ARG A 122 10.28 -11.02 23.01
N GLY A 123 9.14 -11.62 23.24
CA GLY A 123 8.16 -11.14 24.21
C GLY A 123 7.24 -10.03 23.68
N THR A 124 7.48 -9.51 22.47
CA THR A 124 6.62 -8.49 21.84
C THR A 124 5.46 -9.14 21.09
N VAL A 125 4.43 -8.32 20.85
CA VAL A 125 3.30 -8.67 19.99
C VAL A 125 3.40 -7.86 18.71
N MET A 126 3.30 -8.53 17.58
CA MET A 126 3.23 -7.90 16.26
C MET A 126 1.82 -8.03 15.69
N GLN A 127 1.41 -7.07 14.88
CA GLN A 127 0.13 -7.09 14.19
C GLN A 127 0.32 -7.58 12.76
N VAL A 128 -0.50 -8.51 12.31
CA VAL A 128 -0.58 -8.97 10.92
C VAL A 128 -1.84 -8.38 10.31
N LEU A 129 -1.69 -7.49 9.36
CA LEU A 129 -2.77 -6.81 8.69
C LEU A 129 -2.95 -7.38 7.29
N ALA A 130 -4.05 -8.09 7.04
CA ALA A 130 -4.51 -8.44 5.71
C ALA A 130 -5.41 -7.32 5.17
N SER A 131 -5.10 -6.72 4.03
CA SER A 131 -5.79 -5.52 3.58
C SER A 131 -5.78 -5.30 2.07
N ASP A 132 -6.62 -4.38 1.64
CA ASP A 132 -6.59 -3.77 0.31
C ASP A 132 -5.51 -2.67 0.20
N SER A 133 -5.23 -2.25 -1.03
CA SER A 133 -4.27 -1.17 -1.32
C SER A 133 -4.70 0.18 -0.74
N GLY A 134 -6.00 0.48 -0.74
CA GLY A 134 -6.53 1.76 -0.25
C GLY A 134 -6.30 1.93 1.25
N THR A 135 -6.49 0.88 2.04
CA THR A 135 -6.21 0.88 3.47
C THR A 135 -4.73 1.15 3.76
N LEU A 136 -3.82 0.43 3.08
CA LEU A 136 -2.38 0.64 3.26
C LEU A 136 -1.90 2.01 2.77
N ASN A 137 -2.46 2.51 1.68
CA ASN A 137 -2.10 3.85 1.19
C ASN A 137 -2.53 4.93 2.19
N ARG A 138 -3.72 4.82 2.79
CA ARG A 138 -4.16 5.74 3.88
C ARG A 138 -3.24 5.66 5.09
N MET A 139 -2.89 4.45 5.53
CA MET A 139 -1.95 4.26 6.64
C MET A 139 -0.58 4.86 6.35
N SER A 140 -0.07 4.69 5.14
CA SER A 140 1.22 5.27 4.73
C SER A 140 1.22 6.80 4.75
N VAL A 141 0.11 7.44 4.38
CA VAL A 141 -0.05 8.89 4.47
C VAL A 141 -0.08 9.36 5.91
N VAL A 142 -0.86 8.68 6.76
CA VAL A 142 -1.01 9.03 8.19
C VAL A 142 0.30 8.84 8.95
N SER A 143 1.05 7.78 8.63
CA SER A 143 2.33 7.48 9.28
C SER A 143 3.50 8.34 8.78
N GLY A 144 3.28 9.25 7.84
CA GLY A 144 4.33 10.13 7.31
C GLY A 144 5.48 9.41 6.61
N SER A 145 5.27 8.14 6.26
CA SER A 145 6.29 7.31 5.60
C SER A 145 6.59 7.74 4.15
N GLN A 146 5.83 8.69 3.62
CA GLN A 146 6.19 9.39 2.39
C GLN A 146 7.13 10.54 2.76
N GLY A 147 8.44 10.30 2.66
CA GLY A 147 9.47 11.31 2.85
C GLY A 147 9.22 12.56 1.99
N ARG A 148 9.84 13.69 2.36
CA ARG A 148 9.77 14.89 1.52
C ARG A 148 10.49 14.59 0.21
N LEU A 149 9.71 14.53 -0.87
CA LEU A 149 10.24 14.39 -2.22
C LEU A 149 11.12 15.61 -2.53
N GLN A 150 12.20 15.41 -3.28
CA GLN A 150 13.18 16.46 -3.59
C GLN A 150 13.20 16.82 -5.07
N ASN A 151 12.68 15.95 -5.93
CA ASN A 151 12.64 16.15 -7.37
C ASN A 151 11.50 15.37 -8.03
N LEU A 152 11.27 15.64 -9.30
CA LEU A 152 10.20 15.00 -10.08
C LEU A 152 10.45 13.49 -10.27
N GLU A 153 11.70 13.05 -10.43
CA GLU A 153 12.02 11.63 -10.59
C GLU A 153 11.64 10.82 -9.34
N GLN A 154 11.85 11.36 -8.13
CA GLN A 154 11.38 10.73 -6.89
C GLN A 154 9.86 10.68 -6.83
N LEU A 155 9.15 11.72 -7.27
CA LEU A 155 7.70 11.69 -7.36
C LEU A 155 7.23 10.58 -8.32
N ILE A 156 7.84 10.46 -9.49
CA ILE A 156 7.55 9.40 -10.47
C ILE A 156 7.80 8.03 -9.85
N SER A 157 8.92 7.86 -9.15
CA SER A 157 9.23 6.61 -8.44
C SER A 157 8.16 6.23 -7.40
N VAL A 158 7.65 7.22 -6.65
CA VAL A 158 6.55 7.01 -5.68
C VAL A 158 5.26 6.62 -6.40
N LEU A 159 4.90 7.30 -7.49
CA LEU A 159 3.73 6.98 -8.30
C LEU A 159 3.80 5.54 -8.84
N ASN A 160 4.97 5.14 -9.34
CA ASN A 160 5.19 3.80 -9.89
C ASN A 160 5.19 2.69 -8.83
N ARG A 161 5.43 3.04 -7.55
CA ARG A 161 5.40 2.12 -6.40
C ARG A 161 4.04 2.06 -5.71
N GLU A 162 3.06 2.83 -6.15
CA GLU A 162 1.72 2.76 -5.56
C GLU A 162 1.16 1.34 -5.62
N ARG A 163 0.51 0.95 -4.53
CA ARG A 163 -0.06 -0.39 -4.40
C ARG A 163 -1.24 -0.55 -5.35
N ARG A 164 -1.21 -1.64 -6.12
CA ARG A 164 -2.27 -1.97 -7.08
C ARG A 164 -3.50 -2.49 -6.35
N ASN A 165 -4.67 -2.09 -6.80
CA ASN A 165 -5.95 -2.44 -6.15
C ASN A 165 -6.43 -3.89 -6.43
N ASN A 166 -5.78 -4.60 -7.34
CA ASN A 166 -6.04 -6.00 -7.63
C ASN A 166 -5.05 -6.96 -6.96
N ARG A 167 -4.58 -6.60 -5.77
CA ARG A 167 -3.70 -7.44 -4.95
C ARG A 167 -4.21 -7.49 -3.52
N LEU A 168 -4.12 -8.68 -2.92
CA LEU A 168 -4.20 -8.85 -1.49
C LEU A 168 -2.84 -8.52 -0.89
N TYR A 169 -2.81 -7.67 0.11
CA TYR A 169 -1.61 -7.35 0.87
C TYR A 169 -1.68 -7.95 2.27
N VAL A 170 -0.57 -8.47 2.74
CA VAL A 170 -0.39 -8.88 4.13
C VAL A 170 0.82 -8.13 4.67
N THR A 171 0.60 -7.28 5.66
CA THR A 171 1.65 -6.44 6.24
C THR A 171 1.88 -6.83 7.68
N LEU A 172 3.11 -7.05 8.05
CA LEU A 172 3.53 -7.27 9.43
C LEU A 172 3.93 -5.94 10.03
N LEU A 173 3.19 -5.49 11.04
CA LEU A 173 3.43 -4.26 11.78
C LEU A 173 4.06 -4.60 13.12
N GLY A 174 5.17 -3.97 13.45
CA GLY A 174 5.87 -4.17 14.72
C GLY A 174 5.95 -2.88 15.53
N PRO A 175 6.09 -2.98 16.85
CA PRO A 175 6.31 -1.85 17.74
C PRO A 175 7.77 -1.36 17.58
N SER A 176 8.14 -0.93 16.40
CA SER A 176 9.46 -0.34 16.16
C SER A 176 9.32 1.16 16.06
N PRO A 177 9.84 1.93 17.02
CA PRO A 177 9.87 3.36 16.87
C PRO A 177 10.78 3.70 15.69
N THR A 178 10.16 4.10 14.61
CA THR A 178 10.84 4.55 13.40
C THR A 178 10.81 6.06 13.38
N MET A 179 11.97 6.67 13.27
CA MET A 179 12.07 8.11 13.12
C MET A 179 12.30 8.45 11.66
N VAL A 180 11.49 9.34 11.16
CA VAL A 180 11.70 9.92 9.83
C VAL A 180 12.35 11.27 10.04
N VAL A 181 13.63 11.41 9.65
CA VAL A 181 14.38 12.66 9.72
C VAL A 181 14.70 13.10 8.31
N GLN A 182 14.17 14.25 7.89
CA GLN A 182 14.25 14.77 6.53
C GLN A 182 13.68 13.77 5.50
N ASP A 183 14.36 12.93 4.85
CA ASP A 183 13.85 11.94 3.89
C ASP A 183 14.32 10.53 4.22
N LYS A 184 15.01 10.36 5.35
CA LYS A 184 15.56 9.07 5.74
C LYS A 184 14.72 8.45 6.83
N VAL A 185 14.23 7.25 6.55
CA VAL A 185 13.58 6.38 7.52
C VAL A 185 14.69 5.72 8.35
N MET A 186 14.74 6.03 9.64
CA MET A 186 15.66 5.44 10.60
C MET A 186 14.89 4.41 11.45
N PRO A 187 14.92 3.13 11.09
CA PRO A 187 14.26 2.09 11.89
C PRO A 187 15.03 1.84 13.17
N ASN A 188 14.33 1.46 14.23
CA ASN A 188 14.89 1.07 15.53
C ASN A 188 15.77 2.13 16.21
N VAL A 189 15.36 3.39 16.17
CA VAL A 189 16.07 4.47 16.85
C VAL A 189 15.99 4.24 18.36
N PRO A 190 17.14 4.18 19.10
CA PRO A 190 17.14 4.06 20.55
C PRO A 190 16.39 5.22 21.22
N ALA A 191 15.66 4.92 22.29
CA ALA A 191 14.88 5.92 23.03
C ALA A 191 15.71 7.13 23.47
N SER A 192 17.00 6.92 23.76
CA SER A 192 17.95 7.99 24.09
C SER A 192 18.17 8.98 22.95
N GLN A 193 18.19 8.50 21.70
CA GLN A 193 18.34 9.38 20.54
C GLN A 193 17.02 10.10 20.20
N ILE A 194 15.87 9.45 20.41
CA ILE A 194 14.56 10.08 20.28
C ILE A 194 14.44 11.27 21.23
N ASN A 195 14.77 11.05 22.51
CA ASN A 195 14.73 12.10 23.53
C ASN A 195 15.70 13.27 23.24
N LEU A 196 16.89 12.99 22.69
CA LEU A 196 17.86 14.01 22.29
C LEU A 196 17.37 14.88 21.13
N LEU A 197 16.68 14.28 20.17
CA LEU A 197 16.12 14.98 19.02
C LEU A 197 14.86 15.79 19.38
N ASP A 198 14.04 15.29 20.31
CA ASP A 198 12.90 16.03 20.87
C ASP A 198 13.36 17.24 21.70
N GLN A 199 14.38 17.08 22.55
CA GLN A 199 14.89 18.15 23.42
C GLN A 199 15.63 19.27 22.65
N ARG A 200 16.23 18.97 21.51
CA ARG A 200 16.97 19.95 20.70
C ARG A 200 16.09 20.72 19.72
N GLY A 201 14.76 20.65 19.85
CA GLY A 201 13.86 21.26 18.86
C GLY A 201 14.21 20.76 17.48
N GLY A 202 14.32 19.45 17.31
CA GLY A 202 14.74 18.82 16.06
C GLY A 202 14.08 19.45 14.86
N PRO A 203 14.67 19.37 13.67
CA PRO A 203 14.14 20.05 12.49
C PRO A 203 12.64 19.72 12.38
N ALA A 204 11.82 20.72 12.05
CA ALA A 204 10.33 20.62 11.93
C ALA A 204 9.83 19.49 11.03
N SER A 205 10.71 18.61 10.60
CA SER A 205 10.56 17.46 9.72
C SER A 205 10.84 16.09 10.39
N SER A 206 11.01 16.01 11.72
CA SER A 206 11.14 14.72 12.40
C SER A 206 9.77 14.24 12.86
N GLN A 207 9.36 13.05 12.40
CA GLN A 207 8.12 12.40 12.78
C GLN A 207 8.42 11.03 13.40
N LEU A 208 7.94 10.81 14.62
CA LEU A 208 8.01 9.52 15.28
C LEU A 208 6.83 8.65 14.83
N VAL A 209 7.12 7.56 14.15
CA VAL A 209 6.14 6.54 13.78
C VAL A 209 6.23 5.41 14.80
N ARG A 210 5.15 5.18 15.56
CA ARG A 210 5.13 4.18 16.65
C ARG A 210 5.03 2.74 16.14
N GLU A 211 4.46 2.55 14.96
CA GLU A 211 4.34 1.25 14.32
C GLU A 211 4.92 1.33 12.91
N SER A 212 5.84 0.45 12.59
CA SER A 212 6.42 0.37 11.25
C SER A 212 6.13 -0.96 10.60
N ALA A 213 6.01 -0.94 9.26
CA ALA A 213 5.92 -2.16 8.49
C ALA A 213 7.27 -2.90 8.55
N ALA A 214 7.29 -4.02 9.26
CA ALA A 214 8.44 -4.91 9.34
C ALA A 214 8.58 -5.80 8.10
N GLY A 215 7.49 -5.94 7.33
CA GLY A 215 7.45 -6.65 6.06
C GLY A 215 6.10 -6.51 5.39
N GLU A 216 6.09 -6.62 4.07
CA GLU A 216 4.87 -6.58 3.26
C GLU A 216 4.95 -7.66 2.18
N TRP A 217 3.91 -8.48 2.07
CA TRP A 217 3.73 -9.52 1.08
C TRP A 217 2.47 -9.23 0.28
N SER A 218 2.45 -9.61 -0.99
CA SER A 218 1.26 -9.41 -1.80
C SER A 218 1.01 -10.56 -2.75
N VAL A 219 -0.27 -10.90 -2.92
CA VAL A 219 -0.75 -11.92 -3.85
C VAL A 219 -1.58 -11.24 -4.93
N PRO A 220 -1.23 -11.42 -6.23
CA PRO A 220 -2.02 -10.87 -7.31
C PRO A 220 -3.35 -11.60 -7.42
N LEU A 221 -4.41 -10.84 -7.71
CA LEU A 221 -5.75 -11.35 -7.93
C LEU A 221 -6.31 -10.77 -9.24
N GLU A 222 -7.32 -11.44 -9.77
CA GLU A 222 -8.07 -10.99 -10.96
C GLU A 222 -9.20 -10.00 -10.60
N GLN A 223 -9.32 -9.61 -9.34
CA GLN A 223 -10.41 -8.84 -8.76
C GLN A 223 -9.88 -7.67 -7.94
N VAL A 224 -10.65 -6.60 -7.88
CA VAL A 224 -10.41 -5.50 -6.92
C VAL A 224 -10.61 -6.06 -5.52
N VAL A 225 -9.63 -5.88 -4.65
CA VAL A 225 -9.69 -6.28 -3.24
C VAL A 225 -10.25 -5.13 -2.42
N GLN A 226 -11.15 -5.44 -1.49
CA GLN A 226 -11.73 -4.47 -0.56
C GLN A 226 -11.74 -5.01 0.86
N GLY A 227 -11.56 -4.12 1.81
CA GLY A 227 -11.61 -4.43 3.23
C GLY A 227 -10.26 -4.74 3.85
N SER A 228 -10.28 -4.92 5.15
CA SER A 228 -9.09 -5.26 5.92
C SER A 228 -9.47 -6.02 7.19
N THR A 229 -8.56 -6.83 7.67
CA THR A 229 -8.66 -7.53 8.96
C THR A 229 -7.29 -7.62 9.59
N SER A 230 -7.23 -7.53 10.91
CA SER A 230 -5.98 -7.57 11.65
C SER A 230 -5.96 -8.76 12.62
N LEU A 231 -4.78 -9.34 12.76
CA LEU A 231 -4.47 -10.45 13.65
C LEU A 231 -3.26 -10.07 14.49
N THR A 232 -3.04 -10.79 15.57
CA THR A 232 -1.87 -10.60 16.43
C THR A 232 -1.05 -11.87 16.51
N ILE A 233 0.28 -11.73 16.52
CA ILE A 233 1.22 -12.83 16.73
C ILE A 233 2.21 -12.45 17.83
N ARG A 234 2.47 -13.36 18.77
CA ARG A 234 3.46 -13.17 19.82
C ARG A 234 4.82 -13.70 19.37
N ILE A 235 5.87 -12.94 19.63
CA ILE A 235 7.26 -13.33 19.32
C ILE A 235 7.86 -14.03 20.55
N LYS A 236 8.28 -15.29 20.38
CA LYS A 236 8.91 -16.11 21.46
C LYS A 236 10.39 -15.86 21.61
#